data_c89635fb8eb88c5de75033a1eecceee2
#
_entry.id   c89635fb8eb88c5de75033a1eecceee2
#
_cell.length_a   1.000
_cell.length_b   1.000
_cell.length_c   1.000
_cell.angle_alpha   90.00
_cell.angle_beta   90.00
_cell.angle_gamma   90.00
#
_symmetry.space_group_name_H-M   'P 1'
#
loop_
_entity.id
_entity.type
_entity.pdbx_description
1 polymer ?
#
loop_
_entity_poly.entity_id
_entity_poly.type
_entity_poly.pdbx_seq_one_letter_code
_entity_poly.pdbx_strand_id
1 'polypeptide(L)'
;MGSMLKNFVALAATLVVIMGLFCIGPSVHAQEAAVTVQISVKDHRFQPAEIRAAANKPIILRIKNLDATPMEFESVTLRVEKVVVGNSEGIIRLRALSPGHYDFFDDFHPESRGKLIVE
;
A
#
# COMPACT_ATOMS: atom_id res chain seq x y z
N MET A 1 -45.92 -0.06 78.69
CA MET A 1 -44.84 0.72 78.14
C MET A 1 -44.26 -0.03 76.94
N GLY A 2 -44.67 0.35 75.75
CA GLY A 2 -44.23 -0.27 74.55
C GLY A 2 -42.89 0.30 74.10
N SER A 3 -41.88 -0.56 74.04
CA SER A 3 -40.66 -0.17 73.34
C SER A 3 -40.92 -0.25 71.85
N MET A 4 -40.94 0.86 71.22
CA MET A 4 -41.01 0.89 69.78
C MET A 4 -39.66 0.53 69.20
N LEU A 5 -39.50 -0.70 68.76
CA LEU A 5 -38.40 -1.08 67.93
C LEU A 5 -38.67 -0.53 66.52
N LYS A 6 -38.06 0.59 66.23
CA LYS A 6 -38.04 1.10 64.86
C LYS A 6 -37.05 0.30 64.07
N ASN A 7 -37.55 -0.65 63.34
CA ASN A 7 -36.78 -1.33 62.34
C ASN A 7 -36.48 -0.36 61.20
N PHE A 8 -35.31 0.23 61.26
CA PHE A 8 -34.79 0.91 60.08
C PHE A 8 -34.29 -0.15 59.13
N VAL A 9 -35.14 -0.51 58.18
CA VAL A 9 -34.65 -1.24 57.02
C VAL A 9 -33.86 -0.25 56.19
N ALA A 10 -32.56 -0.26 56.33
CA ALA A 10 -31.70 0.45 55.42
C ALA A 10 -31.73 -0.27 54.07
N LEU A 11 -32.51 0.28 53.17
CA LEU A 11 -32.48 -0.16 51.77
C LEU A 11 -31.18 0.35 51.19
N ALA A 12 -30.17 -0.49 51.25
CA ALA A 12 -28.93 -0.24 50.52
C ALA A 12 -29.21 -0.42 49.04
N ALA A 13 -29.51 0.69 48.37
CA ALA A 13 -29.54 0.70 46.90
C ALA A 13 -28.12 0.49 46.40
N THR A 14 -27.82 -0.74 46.12
CA THR A 14 -26.56 -1.07 45.43
C THR A 14 -26.69 -0.57 44.00
N LEU A 15 -26.14 0.62 43.76
CA LEU A 15 -25.99 1.15 42.43
C LEU A 15 -24.87 0.31 41.76
N VAL A 16 -25.30 -0.71 41.01
CA VAL A 16 -24.38 -1.45 40.13
C VAL A 16 -24.08 -0.53 38.95
N VAL A 17 -23.02 0.24 39.07
CA VAL A 17 -22.44 0.93 37.93
C VAL A 17 -21.82 -0.14 37.06
N ILE A 18 -22.57 -0.61 36.07
CA ILE A 18 -22.02 -1.40 34.99
C ILE A 18 -21.16 -0.44 34.17
N MET A 19 -19.91 -0.37 34.59
CA MET A 19 -18.88 0.31 33.82
C MET A 19 -18.63 -0.57 32.60
N GLY A 20 -19.39 -0.28 31.52
CA GLY A 20 -19.18 -0.90 30.22
C GLY A 20 -17.77 -0.55 29.78
N LEU A 21 -16.88 -1.51 29.93
CA LEU A 21 -15.53 -1.42 29.38
C LEU A 21 -15.69 -1.45 27.85
N PHE A 22 -15.86 -0.27 27.26
CA PHE A 22 -15.72 -0.11 25.83
C PHE A 22 -14.24 -0.37 25.53
N CYS A 23 -13.89 -1.62 25.25
CA CYS A 23 -12.63 -1.92 24.60
C CYS A 23 -12.70 -1.34 23.19
N ILE A 24 -12.37 -0.06 23.05
CA ILE A 24 -12.00 0.49 21.75
C ILE A 24 -10.64 -0.13 21.46
N GLY A 25 -10.66 -1.33 20.88
CA GLY A 25 -9.45 -1.92 20.33
C GLY A 25 -8.91 -0.98 19.25
N PRO A 26 -7.57 -0.88 19.07
CA PRO A 26 -7.02 -0.13 17.97
C PRO A 26 -7.63 -0.68 16.68
N SER A 27 -8.24 0.20 15.89
CA SER A 27 -8.69 -0.16 14.55
C SER A 27 -7.43 -0.49 13.74
N VAL A 28 -7.13 -1.77 13.61
CA VAL A 28 -6.10 -2.22 12.69
C VAL A 28 -6.70 -2.00 11.30
N HIS A 29 -6.41 -0.86 10.71
CA HIS A 29 -6.57 -0.72 9.29
C HIS A 29 -5.55 -1.70 8.68
N ALA A 30 -6.04 -2.87 8.29
CA ALA A 30 -5.27 -3.77 7.48
C ALA A 30 -4.90 -3.00 6.22
N GLN A 31 -3.65 -2.56 6.11
CA GLN A 31 -3.13 -2.05 4.85
C GLN A 31 -3.24 -3.20 3.86
N GLU A 32 -3.96 -2.99 2.77
CA GLU A 32 -3.95 -3.94 1.68
C GLU A 32 -2.50 -4.24 1.31
N ALA A 33 -2.16 -5.52 1.24
CA ALA A 33 -0.83 -5.94 0.84
C ALA A 33 -0.54 -5.42 -0.56
N ALA A 34 0.57 -4.72 -0.73
CA ALA A 34 1.02 -4.28 -2.03
C ALA A 34 1.35 -5.49 -2.91
N VAL A 35 1.00 -5.39 -4.20
CA VAL A 35 1.42 -6.37 -5.21
C VAL A 35 2.78 -5.95 -5.76
N THR A 36 3.69 -6.91 -5.89
CA THR A 36 5.01 -6.66 -6.46
C THR A 36 5.04 -7.07 -7.92
N VAL A 37 5.48 -6.16 -8.77
CA VAL A 37 5.67 -6.40 -10.20
C VAL A 37 7.12 -6.14 -10.53
N GLN A 38 7.76 -7.08 -11.23
CA GLN A 38 9.16 -6.95 -11.62
C GLN A 38 9.30 -6.74 -13.12
N ILE A 39 10.21 -5.84 -13.49
CA ILE A 39 10.62 -5.60 -14.86
C ILE A 39 12.14 -5.53 -14.89
N SER A 40 12.73 -6.03 -15.96
CA SER A 40 14.16 -5.93 -16.20
C SER A 40 14.44 -5.02 -17.38
N VAL A 41 15.61 -4.41 -17.37
CA VAL A 41 16.17 -3.69 -18.51
C VAL A 41 17.43 -4.40 -18.96
N LYS A 42 17.49 -4.80 -20.21
CA LYS A 42 18.62 -5.45 -20.85
C LYS A 42 18.76 -4.94 -22.26
N ASP A 43 19.99 -4.60 -22.67
CA ASP A 43 20.28 -4.02 -23.97
C ASP A 43 19.33 -2.82 -24.26
N HIS A 44 19.12 -1.96 -23.25
CA HIS A 44 18.24 -0.80 -23.28
C HIS A 44 16.76 -1.11 -23.56
N ARG A 45 16.33 -2.32 -23.30
CA ARG A 45 14.93 -2.75 -23.54
C ARG A 45 14.29 -3.28 -22.27
N PHE A 46 13.05 -2.95 -22.09
CA PHE A 46 12.24 -3.53 -21.02
C PHE A 46 11.86 -4.98 -21.32
N GLN A 47 12.03 -5.83 -20.33
CA GLN A 47 11.69 -7.26 -20.43
C GLN A 47 10.91 -7.69 -19.18
N PRO A 48 9.64 -8.05 -19.33
CA PRO A 48 8.81 -7.88 -20.51
C PRO A 48 8.47 -6.41 -20.76
N ALA A 49 8.13 -6.05 -22.00
CA ALA A 49 7.70 -4.69 -22.31
C ALA A 49 6.26 -4.38 -21.82
N GLU A 50 5.50 -5.41 -21.53
CA GLU A 50 4.15 -5.31 -21.00
C GLU A 50 4.06 -6.06 -19.68
N ILE A 51 3.72 -5.33 -18.61
CA ILE A 51 3.56 -5.87 -17.27
C ILE A 51 2.13 -5.65 -16.78
N ARG A 52 1.66 -6.52 -15.88
CA ARG A 52 0.29 -6.51 -15.40
C ARG A 52 0.25 -6.43 -13.88
N ALA A 53 -0.73 -5.72 -13.36
CA ALA A 53 -0.98 -5.63 -11.92
C ALA A 53 -2.48 -5.57 -11.65
N ALA A 54 -2.87 -6.03 -10.46
CA ALA A 54 -4.24 -5.93 -10.00
C ALA A 54 -4.63 -4.48 -9.74
N ALA A 55 -5.85 -4.10 -10.15
CA ALA A 55 -6.41 -2.79 -9.86
C ALA A 55 -6.69 -2.61 -8.37
N ASN A 56 -6.71 -1.35 -7.93
CA ASN A 56 -7.13 -0.94 -6.60
C ASN A 56 -6.28 -1.49 -5.45
N LYS A 57 -5.04 -1.87 -5.76
CA LYS A 57 -4.04 -2.29 -4.76
C LYS A 57 -2.77 -1.49 -4.95
N PRO A 58 -2.07 -1.12 -3.87
CA PRO A 58 -0.75 -0.51 -3.99
C PRO A 58 0.20 -1.44 -4.76
N ILE A 59 1.09 -0.86 -5.55
CA ILE A 59 2.03 -1.61 -6.39
C ILE A 59 3.46 -1.27 -5.98
N ILE A 60 4.29 -2.29 -5.82
CA ILE A 60 5.73 -2.14 -5.74
C ILE A 60 6.30 -2.57 -7.09
N LEU A 61 6.82 -1.61 -7.83
CA LEU A 61 7.48 -1.87 -9.09
C LEU A 61 8.97 -2.01 -8.84
N ARG A 62 9.52 -3.17 -9.17
CA ARG A 62 10.94 -3.47 -9.06
C ARG A 62 11.55 -3.42 -10.45
N ILE A 63 12.52 -2.54 -10.63
CA ILE A 63 13.20 -2.37 -11.90
C ILE A 63 14.62 -2.88 -11.75
N LYS A 64 14.94 -3.94 -12.45
CA LYS A 64 16.26 -4.53 -12.44
C LYS A 64 17.03 -4.10 -13.68
N ASN A 65 18.00 -3.21 -13.51
CA ASN A 65 18.84 -2.79 -14.62
C ASN A 65 20.00 -3.77 -14.78
N LEU A 66 19.93 -4.59 -15.82
CA LEU A 66 20.97 -5.60 -16.16
C LEU A 66 22.07 -5.04 -17.04
N ASP A 67 21.94 -3.80 -17.52
CA ASP A 67 22.99 -3.13 -18.27
C ASP A 67 23.99 -2.48 -17.33
N ALA A 68 25.20 -2.26 -17.84
CA ALA A 68 26.24 -1.56 -17.08
C ALA A 68 26.02 -0.05 -17.01
N THR A 69 25.21 0.51 -17.91
CA THR A 69 24.89 1.93 -17.99
C THR A 69 23.59 2.23 -17.24
N PRO A 70 23.44 3.44 -16.69
CA PRO A 70 22.18 3.83 -16.03
C PRO A 70 21.03 3.92 -17.02
N MET A 71 19.82 3.75 -16.49
CA MET A 71 18.56 4.01 -17.18
C MET A 71 17.72 4.97 -16.36
N GLU A 72 16.77 5.64 -16.97
CA GLU A 72 15.78 6.44 -16.27
C GLU A 72 14.38 5.97 -16.62
N PHE A 73 13.73 5.36 -15.63
CA PHE A 73 12.31 5.01 -15.76
C PHE A 73 11.47 6.28 -15.65
N GLU A 74 10.70 6.54 -16.67
CA GLU A 74 9.79 7.69 -16.70
C GLU A 74 8.39 7.28 -17.14
N SER A 75 7.40 7.79 -16.44
CA SER A 75 6.00 7.66 -16.82
C SER A 75 5.26 8.96 -16.53
N VAL A 76 4.73 9.57 -17.57
CA VAL A 76 3.95 10.80 -17.45
C VAL A 76 2.64 10.52 -16.71
N THR A 77 1.95 9.44 -17.06
CA THR A 77 0.66 9.09 -16.45
C THR A 77 0.79 8.67 -14.98
N LEU A 78 1.88 8.03 -14.62
CA LEU A 78 2.16 7.66 -13.22
C LEU A 78 2.85 8.80 -12.44
N ARG A 79 3.33 9.82 -13.12
CA ARG A 79 4.12 10.92 -12.55
C ARG A 79 5.34 10.44 -11.81
N VAL A 80 6.10 9.57 -12.46
CA VAL A 80 7.29 8.93 -11.89
C VAL A 80 8.49 9.20 -12.78
N GLU A 81 9.59 9.55 -12.14
CA GLU A 81 10.93 9.58 -12.71
C GLU A 81 11.88 8.89 -11.73
N LYS A 82 12.63 7.90 -12.19
CA LYS A 82 13.57 7.16 -11.36
C LYS A 82 14.78 6.73 -12.15
N VAL A 83 15.95 7.23 -11.75
CA VAL A 83 17.22 6.73 -12.28
C VAL A 83 17.58 5.45 -11.56
N VAL A 84 17.93 4.42 -12.34
CA VAL A 84 18.45 3.15 -11.84
C VAL A 84 19.85 2.96 -12.40
N VAL A 85 20.86 3.00 -11.55
CA VAL A 85 22.25 2.84 -11.97
C VAL A 85 22.49 1.45 -12.55
N GLY A 86 23.52 1.32 -13.35
CA GLY A 86 23.86 0.04 -13.98
C GLY A 86 24.06 -1.09 -12.97
N ASN A 87 23.69 -2.29 -13.35
CA ASN A 87 23.84 -3.52 -12.55
C ASN A 87 23.18 -3.41 -11.16
N SER A 88 22.10 -2.69 -11.05
CA SER A 88 21.37 -2.46 -9.80
C SER A 88 19.87 -2.54 -9.96
N GLU A 89 19.18 -2.39 -8.85
CA GLU A 89 17.74 -2.47 -8.78
C GLU A 89 17.16 -1.17 -8.20
N GLY A 90 16.09 -0.67 -8.82
CA GLY A 90 15.30 0.44 -8.33
C GLY A 90 13.92 -0.01 -7.87
N ILE A 91 13.41 0.64 -6.84
CA ILE A 91 12.07 0.37 -6.30
C ILE A 91 11.23 1.63 -6.47
N ILE A 92 10.06 1.45 -7.10
CA ILE A 92 9.05 2.50 -7.22
C ILE A 92 7.79 2.03 -6.49
N ARG A 93 7.30 2.85 -5.58
CA ARG A 93 6.05 2.60 -4.89
C ARG A 93 4.94 3.39 -5.55
N LEU A 94 3.96 2.68 -6.10
CA LEU A 94 2.79 3.28 -6.71
C LEU A 94 1.59 3.12 -5.77
N ARG A 95 0.77 4.18 -5.71
CA ARG A 95 -0.53 4.06 -5.07
C ARG A 95 -1.41 3.07 -5.83
N ALA A 96 -2.52 2.69 -5.22
CA ALA A 96 -3.56 1.92 -5.91
C ALA A 96 -4.02 2.67 -7.18
N LEU A 97 -4.05 1.96 -8.29
CA LEU A 97 -4.42 2.50 -9.59
C LEU A 97 -5.77 1.95 -10.05
N SER A 98 -6.50 2.76 -10.76
CA SER A 98 -7.70 2.32 -11.50
C SER A 98 -7.31 1.42 -12.66
N PRO A 99 -8.20 0.53 -13.12
CA PRO A 99 -7.97 -0.22 -14.35
C PRO A 99 -7.62 0.71 -15.51
N GLY A 100 -6.62 0.33 -16.27
CA GLY A 100 -6.16 1.15 -17.39
C GLY A 100 -4.76 0.76 -17.87
N HIS A 101 -4.29 1.50 -18.85
CA HIS A 101 -2.96 1.34 -19.43
C HIS A 101 -2.11 2.54 -19.05
N TYR A 102 -0.93 2.28 -18.52
CA TYR A 102 0.01 3.29 -18.05
C TYR A 102 1.32 3.08 -18.77
N ASP A 103 1.64 4.00 -19.67
CA ASP A 103 2.85 3.91 -20.50
C ASP A 103 4.07 4.39 -19.72
N PHE A 104 5.21 3.79 -19.99
CA PHE A 104 6.50 4.22 -19.47
C PHE A 104 7.59 4.05 -20.53
N PHE A 105 8.72 4.69 -20.31
CA PHE A 105 9.88 4.62 -21.21
C PHE A 105 11.17 4.86 -20.42
N ASP A 106 12.30 4.61 -21.07
CA ASP A 106 13.62 4.97 -20.57
C ASP A 106 14.00 6.32 -21.17
N ASP A 107 14.07 7.36 -20.35
CA ASP A 107 14.36 8.70 -20.84
C ASP A 107 15.78 8.84 -21.40
N PHE A 108 16.71 7.97 -20.99
CA PHE A 108 18.04 7.92 -21.58
C PHE A 108 18.06 7.20 -22.94
N HIS A 109 17.02 6.42 -23.24
CA HIS A 109 16.82 5.69 -24.48
C HIS A 109 15.33 5.72 -24.85
N PRO A 110 14.82 6.86 -25.33
CA PRO A 110 13.37 7.11 -25.47
C PRO A 110 12.62 6.15 -26.39
N GLU A 111 13.32 5.42 -27.24
CA GLU A 111 12.76 4.35 -28.08
C GLU A 111 12.38 3.11 -27.26
N SER A 112 12.96 2.95 -26.06
CA SER A 112 12.65 1.86 -25.15
C SER A 112 11.38 2.17 -24.38
N ARG A 113 10.30 1.50 -24.71
CA ARG A 113 8.96 1.74 -24.17
C ARG A 113 8.37 0.48 -23.59
N GLY A 114 7.51 0.68 -22.60
CA GLY A 114 6.73 -0.39 -22.03
C GLY A 114 5.37 0.11 -21.55
N LYS A 115 4.58 -0.82 -21.03
CA LYS A 115 3.22 -0.55 -20.58
C LYS A 115 2.90 -1.36 -19.34
N LEU A 116 2.32 -0.70 -18.36
CA LEU A 116 1.69 -1.33 -17.21
C LEU A 116 0.18 -1.43 -17.47
N ILE A 117 -0.34 -2.64 -17.51
CA ILE A 117 -1.76 -2.91 -17.64
C ILE A 117 -2.31 -3.23 -16.26
N VAL A 118 -3.26 -2.44 -15.81
CA VAL A 118 -3.95 -2.61 -14.54
C VAL A 118 -5.38 -3.06 -14.81
N GLU A 119 -5.75 -4.19 -14.23
CA GLU A 119 -7.07 -4.81 -14.48
C GLU A 119 -7.63 -5.55 -13.25
#